data_37cf31e0a144ef770e52448bc94d1beb
#
_entry.id   37cf31e0a144ef770e52448bc94d1beb
#
_cell.length_a   1.000
_cell.length_b   1.000
_cell.length_c   1.000
_cell.angle_alpha   90.00
_cell.angle_beta   90.00
_cell.angle_gamma   90.00
#
_symmetry.space_group_name_H-M   'P 1'
#
loop_
_entity.id
_entity.type
_entity.pdbx_description
1 polymer ?
#
loop_
_entity_poly.entity_id
_entity_poly.type
_entity_poly.pdbx_seq_one_letter_code
_entity_poly.pdbx_strand_id
1 'polypeptide(L)'
;MRPIGIIASESSENEARVILNQSEEKRVKVEDLVLVDNRNEGKILAVLRKGRGINENLKAGGYNPGVAYARAGGPPSTAKETYDFTLSVIGEVKDGIIQQNKKILAPGSTVYLFEDRDDPMRYLAGTAHKYTIGYYEGHPNWRVPVNEAFIPYHIGVFASTGGGKSYLTRLQLIPLFLNAGFDVLVFDWKGRDYAPYFKKENVISISEIALDPETVVSYLCKKMGNFGYSSQQARGAVRQALEAFIYSKIWRGLTVSEFRRVFLHKHTPSPKSTQHNFW
;
A
#
# COMPACT_ATOMS: atom_id res chain seq x y z
N MET A 1 9.80 27.91 3.06
CA MET A 1 10.18 27.41 1.71
C MET A 1 11.33 28.26 1.19
N ARG A 2 12.29 27.66 0.49
CA ARG A 2 13.41 28.38 -0.16
C ARG A 2 13.51 27.99 -1.64
N PRO A 3 13.92 28.92 -2.51
CA PRO A 3 14.10 28.64 -3.92
C PRO A 3 15.37 27.78 -4.12
N ILE A 4 15.23 26.67 -4.86
CA ILE A 4 16.33 25.73 -5.09
C ILE A 4 16.77 25.67 -6.56
N GLY A 5 15.95 26.14 -7.48
CA GLY A 5 16.26 26.08 -8.91
C GLY A 5 15.07 26.49 -9.77
N ILE A 6 15.15 26.11 -11.02
CA ILE A 6 14.13 26.41 -12.04
C ILE A 6 13.78 25.18 -12.87
N ILE A 7 12.59 25.20 -13.46
CA ILE A 7 12.18 24.20 -14.44
C ILE A 7 13.01 24.38 -15.72
N ALA A 8 13.62 23.29 -16.20
CA ALA A 8 14.37 23.25 -17.44
C ALA A 8 13.44 23.25 -18.68
N SER A 9 14.04 23.26 -19.87
CA SER A 9 13.32 22.99 -21.11
C SER A 9 12.77 21.56 -21.15
N GLU A 10 11.80 21.31 -22.03
CA GLU A 10 11.19 19.97 -22.22
C GLU A 10 10.42 19.46 -20.98
N SER A 11 9.45 20.25 -20.57
CA SER A 11 8.54 19.92 -19.47
C SER A 11 7.15 19.51 -20.00
N SER A 12 6.43 18.74 -19.18
CA SER A 12 5.06 18.31 -19.44
C SER A 12 4.14 18.70 -18.28
N GLU A 13 2.91 18.24 -18.30
CA GLU A 13 1.97 18.38 -17.18
C GLU A 13 2.26 17.43 -16.01
N ASN A 14 3.01 16.35 -16.24
CA ASN A 14 3.29 15.32 -15.26
C ASN A 14 4.75 15.27 -14.79
N GLU A 15 5.68 15.73 -15.62
CA GLU A 15 7.11 15.57 -15.38
C GLU A 15 7.92 16.75 -15.96
N ALA A 16 8.97 17.13 -15.26
CA ALA A 16 9.93 18.14 -15.73
C ALA A 16 11.32 17.86 -15.17
N ARG A 17 12.35 18.44 -15.80
CA ARG A 17 13.68 18.50 -15.20
C ARG A 17 13.84 19.80 -14.42
N VAL A 18 14.55 19.70 -13.30
CA VAL A 18 14.91 20.85 -12.46
C VAL A 18 16.42 21.10 -12.56
N ILE A 19 16.79 22.31 -12.91
CA ILE A 19 18.17 22.79 -12.83
C ILE A 19 18.31 23.45 -11.46
N LEU A 20 19.21 22.91 -10.63
CA LEU A 20 19.45 23.43 -9.29
C LEU A 20 20.35 24.67 -9.31
N ASN A 21 20.15 25.54 -8.33
CA ASN A 21 21.11 26.58 -7.99
C ASN A 21 22.37 25.92 -7.40
N GLN A 22 23.55 26.40 -7.75
CA GLN A 22 24.82 25.80 -7.34
C GLN A 22 24.97 25.66 -5.80
N SER A 23 24.39 26.58 -5.03
CA SER A 23 24.39 26.53 -3.56
C SER A 23 23.51 25.42 -2.97
N GLU A 24 22.54 24.91 -3.74
CA GLU A 24 21.55 23.95 -3.27
C GLU A 24 21.85 22.50 -3.68
N GLU A 25 22.75 22.28 -4.63
CA GLU A 25 23.07 20.99 -5.24
C GLU A 25 23.41 19.88 -4.20
N LYS A 26 24.06 20.25 -3.11
CA LYS A 26 24.47 19.30 -2.04
C LYS A 26 23.41 19.06 -0.97
N ARG A 27 22.30 19.82 -0.99
CA ARG A 27 21.28 19.79 0.07
C ARG A 27 20.00 19.10 -0.37
N VAL A 28 19.74 19.13 -1.66
CA VAL A 28 18.52 18.54 -2.25
C VAL A 28 18.70 17.04 -2.42
N LYS A 29 17.66 16.29 -2.10
CA LYS A 29 17.64 14.83 -2.16
C LYS A 29 16.50 14.31 -3.04
N VAL A 30 16.64 13.07 -3.46
CA VAL A 30 15.52 12.31 -4.05
C VAL A 30 14.44 12.14 -2.98
N GLU A 31 13.18 12.19 -3.37
CA GLU A 31 11.98 12.19 -2.54
C GLU A 31 11.69 13.52 -1.81
N ASP A 32 12.51 14.55 -1.97
CA ASP A 32 12.15 15.86 -1.43
C ASP A 32 10.88 16.40 -2.10
N LEU A 33 9.98 16.93 -1.29
CA LEU A 33 8.77 17.62 -1.77
C LEU A 33 9.10 19.07 -2.13
N VAL A 34 8.57 19.50 -3.25
CA VAL A 34 8.80 20.85 -3.79
C VAL A 34 7.48 21.47 -4.24
N LEU A 35 7.47 22.80 -4.23
CA LEU A 35 6.39 23.60 -4.80
C LEU A 35 6.94 24.37 -6.00
N VAL A 36 6.31 24.20 -7.14
CA VAL A 36 6.62 24.95 -8.36
C VAL A 36 5.67 26.14 -8.45
N ASP A 37 6.23 27.35 -8.54
CA ASP A 37 5.47 28.55 -8.88
C ASP A 37 5.43 28.67 -10.39
N ASN A 38 4.37 28.11 -10.98
CA ASN A 38 4.29 27.96 -12.43
C ASN A 38 3.99 29.29 -13.12
N ARG A 39 4.85 29.69 -14.05
CA ARG A 39 4.69 30.91 -14.85
C ARG A 39 3.41 30.91 -15.70
N ASN A 40 2.84 29.74 -16.00
CA ASN A 40 1.54 29.56 -16.64
C ASN A 40 0.38 29.58 -15.64
N GLU A 41 0.55 30.30 -14.53
CA GLU A 41 -0.37 30.41 -13.41
C GLU A 41 -0.56 29.11 -12.60
N GLY A 42 -0.59 29.29 -11.30
CA GLY A 42 -0.84 28.26 -10.31
C GLY A 42 0.41 27.72 -9.64
N LYS A 43 0.17 27.05 -8.51
CA LYS A 43 1.20 26.39 -7.71
C LYS A 43 1.05 24.90 -7.88
N ILE A 44 2.14 24.21 -8.16
CA ILE A 44 2.15 22.77 -8.42
C ILE A 44 2.98 22.10 -7.36
N LEU A 45 2.37 21.18 -6.60
CA LEU A 45 3.09 20.30 -5.69
C LEU A 45 3.69 19.15 -6.47
N ALA A 46 4.96 18.86 -6.20
CA ALA A 46 5.70 17.84 -6.88
C ALA A 46 6.73 17.18 -5.95
N VAL A 47 7.31 16.09 -6.42
CA VAL A 47 8.38 15.35 -5.72
C VAL A 47 9.57 15.19 -6.63
N LEU A 48 10.77 15.35 -6.08
CA LEU A 48 12.01 15.15 -6.82
C LEU A 48 12.32 13.66 -6.95
N ARG A 49 12.60 13.23 -8.16
CA ARG A 49 12.96 11.87 -8.53
C ARG A 49 14.29 11.85 -9.28
N LYS A 50 14.89 10.71 -9.48
CA LYS A 50 15.99 10.44 -10.42
C LYS A 50 17.03 11.55 -10.50
N GLY A 51 17.74 11.81 -9.40
CA GLY A 51 18.83 12.76 -9.40
C GLY A 51 19.99 12.30 -10.31
N ARG A 52 20.63 13.23 -11.03
CA ARG A 52 21.79 12.99 -11.88
C ARG A 52 22.88 14.02 -11.59
N GLY A 53 24.09 13.54 -11.36
CA GLY A 53 25.29 14.38 -11.41
C GLY A 53 25.94 14.27 -12.79
N ILE A 54 26.22 15.38 -13.41
CA ILE A 54 26.87 15.46 -14.73
C ILE A 54 28.13 16.30 -14.59
N ASN A 55 29.25 15.74 -15.03
CA ASN A 55 30.50 16.49 -15.19
C ASN A 55 31.03 16.26 -16.60
N GLU A 56 30.98 17.30 -17.41
CA GLU A 56 31.41 17.19 -18.81
C GLU A 56 32.88 16.84 -18.95
N ASN A 57 33.72 17.20 -17.99
CA ASN A 57 35.15 16.86 -17.97
C ASN A 57 35.42 15.38 -17.66
N LEU A 58 34.41 14.63 -17.16
CA LEU A 58 34.51 13.22 -16.86
C LEU A 58 33.70 12.34 -17.83
N LYS A 59 33.27 12.87 -18.95
CA LYS A 59 32.48 12.14 -19.95
C LYS A 59 33.29 10.96 -20.51
N ALA A 60 32.79 9.73 -20.34
CA ALA A 60 33.43 8.53 -20.91
C ALA A 60 33.24 8.53 -22.43
N GLY A 61 34.31 8.23 -23.17
CA GLY A 61 34.33 8.11 -24.62
C GLY A 61 35.15 9.21 -25.31
N GLY A 62 36.01 8.82 -26.28
CA GLY A 62 36.95 9.72 -26.97
C GLY A 62 38.13 10.17 -26.08
N TYR A 63 38.97 11.03 -26.63
CA TYR A 63 40.07 11.66 -25.90
C TYR A 63 39.50 12.77 -25.00
N ASN A 64 39.53 12.54 -23.71
CA ASN A 64 39.12 13.52 -22.69
C ASN A 64 40.27 13.76 -21.70
N PRO A 65 40.94 14.93 -21.75
CA PRO A 65 42.04 15.25 -20.85
C PRO A 65 41.68 15.17 -19.38
N GLY A 66 40.45 15.57 -19.00
CA GLY A 66 39.97 15.51 -17.63
C GLY A 66 39.88 14.07 -17.11
N VAL A 67 39.39 13.13 -17.94
CA VAL A 67 39.38 11.70 -17.61
C VAL A 67 40.80 11.15 -17.47
N ALA A 68 41.70 11.51 -18.38
CA ALA A 68 43.10 11.07 -18.32
C ALA A 68 43.78 11.58 -17.04
N TYR A 69 43.57 12.83 -16.67
CA TYR A 69 44.12 13.43 -15.46
C TYR A 69 43.55 12.80 -14.19
N ALA A 70 42.25 12.55 -14.14
CA ALA A 70 41.61 11.87 -13.01
C ALA A 70 42.10 10.42 -12.85
N ARG A 71 42.32 9.69 -13.97
CA ARG A 71 42.91 8.33 -13.94
C ARG A 71 44.35 8.32 -13.47
N ALA A 72 45.09 9.40 -13.64
CA ALA A 72 46.43 9.59 -13.12
C ALA A 72 46.45 9.98 -11.62
N GLY A 73 45.28 10.03 -10.96
CA GLY A 73 45.15 10.37 -9.55
C GLY A 73 45.00 11.86 -9.26
N GLY A 74 44.84 12.70 -10.30
CA GLY A 74 44.59 14.11 -10.13
C GLY A 74 43.12 14.43 -9.77
N PRO A 75 42.84 15.46 -8.96
CA PRO A 75 41.46 15.83 -8.63
C PRO A 75 40.73 16.32 -9.89
N PRO A 76 39.51 15.82 -10.19
CA PRO A 76 38.75 16.29 -11.34
C PRO A 76 38.30 17.74 -11.16
N SER A 77 38.25 18.48 -12.26
CA SER A 77 37.67 19.82 -12.25
C SER A 77 36.17 19.77 -12.00
N THR A 78 35.68 20.56 -11.05
CA THR A 78 34.25 20.73 -10.76
C THR A 78 33.62 21.89 -11.50
N ALA A 79 34.37 22.60 -12.34
CA ALA A 79 33.90 23.83 -13.03
C ALA A 79 32.70 23.62 -13.97
N LYS A 80 32.46 22.38 -14.40
CA LYS A 80 31.34 21.99 -15.27
C LYS A 80 30.49 20.86 -14.63
N GLU A 81 30.52 20.76 -13.34
CA GLU A 81 29.69 19.84 -12.60
C GLU A 81 28.32 20.47 -12.37
N THR A 82 27.28 19.73 -12.70
CA THR A 82 25.89 20.14 -12.50
C THR A 82 25.09 18.99 -11.98
N TYR A 83 24.11 19.29 -11.16
CA TYR A 83 23.16 18.31 -10.63
C TYR A 83 21.77 18.69 -11.09
N ASP A 84 21.08 17.73 -11.66
CA ASP A 84 19.69 17.86 -12.06
C ASP A 84 18.82 16.77 -11.44
N PHE A 85 17.55 17.05 -11.30
CA PHE A 85 16.53 16.11 -10.84
C PHE A 85 15.38 16.07 -11.83
N THR A 86 14.78 14.89 -11.96
CA THR A 86 13.46 14.77 -12.56
C THR A 86 12.42 15.08 -11.48
N LEU A 87 11.52 16.00 -11.78
CA LEU A 87 10.39 16.36 -10.94
C LEU A 87 9.16 15.61 -11.44
N SER A 88 8.47 14.88 -10.53
CA SER A 88 7.18 14.26 -10.83
C SER A 88 6.07 15.03 -10.13
N VAL A 89 5.06 15.43 -10.91
CA VAL A 89 3.93 16.24 -10.43
C VAL A 89 3.00 15.39 -9.58
N ILE A 90 2.63 15.88 -8.39
CA ILE A 90 1.58 15.31 -7.55
C ILE A 90 0.24 15.95 -7.92
N GLY A 91 0.19 17.28 -8.09
CA GLY A 91 -1.01 17.99 -8.51
C GLY A 91 -0.89 19.49 -8.42
N GLU A 92 -1.89 20.20 -8.97
CA GLU A 92 -2.05 21.65 -8.81
C GLU A 92 -2.67 21.96 -7.45
N VAL A 93 -2.08 22.93 -6.73
CA VAL A 93 -2.64 23.44 -5.47
C VAL A 93 -3.62 24.54 -5.78
N LYS A 94 -4.91 24.26 -5.61
CA LYS A 94 -5.99 25.22 -5.78
C LYS A 94 -6.83 25.30 -4.52
N ASP A 95 -7.06 26.49 -4.01
CA ASP A 95 -7.82 26.73 -2.76
C ASP A 95 -7.29 25.92 -1.56
N GLY A 96 -5.97 25.68 -1.52
CA GLY A 96 -5.31 24.94 -0.46
C GLY A 96 -5.43 23.41 -0.55
N ILE A 97 -6.00 22.88 -1.64
CA ILE A 97 -6.20 21.44 -1.87
C ILE A 97 -5.53 21.04 -3.18
N ILE A 98 -5.01 19.82 -3.24
CA ILE A 98 -4.48 19.24 -4.47
C ILE A 98 -5.61 18.79 -5.39
N GLN A 99 -5.49 19.21 -6.65
CA GLN A 99 -6.31 18.76 -7.77
C GLN A 99 -5.41 18.20 -8.88
N GLN A 100 -6.01 17.46 -9.81
CA GLN A 100 -5.28 16.97 -10.97
C GLN A 100 -4.69 18.15 -11.75
N ASN A 101 -3.37 18.13 -11.94
CA ASN A 101 -2.73 19.13 -12.79
C ASN A 101 -3.08 18.86 -14.27
N LYS A 102 -3.45 19.90 -14.98
CA LYS A 102 -3.70 19.91 -16.44
C LYS A 102 -2.86 20.95 -17.18
N LYS A 103 -1.98 21.62 -16.45
CA LYS A 103 -1.13 22.70 -17.00
C LYS A 103 0.28 22.18 -17.23
N ILE A 104 0.86 22.57 -18.33
CA ILE A 104 2.29 22.33 -18.60
C ILE A 104 3.11 23.21 -17.65
N LEU A 105 4.15 22.63 -17.06
CA LEU A 105 5.11 23.39 -16.26
C LEU A 105 5.94 24.27 -17.18
N ALA A 106 5.80 25.59 -17.06
CA ALA A 106 6.52 26.51 -17.92
C ALA A 106 8.03 26.48 -17.61
N PRO A 107 8.91 26.35 -18.63
CA PRO A 107 10.34 26.47 -18.42
C PRO A 107 10.70 27.81 -17.75
N GLY A 108 11.67 27.78 -16.84
CA GLY A 108 12.04 28.95 -16.03
C GLY A 108 11.12 29.24 -14.84
N SER A 109 10.13 28.42 -14.59
CA SER A 109 9.33 28.46 -13.34
C SER A 109 10.20 28.15 -12.13
N THR A 110 10.03 28.90 -11.03
CA THR A 110 10.84 28.73 -9.83
C THR A 110 10.36 27.51 -9.03
N VAL A 111 11.31 26.72 -8.55
CA VAL A 111 11.09 25.54 -7.73
C VAL A 111 11.52 25.86 -6.30
N TYR A 112 10.60 25.65 -5.35
CA TYR A 112 10.83 25.89 -3.93
C TYR A 112 10.87 24.55 -3.16
N LEU A 113 11.86 24.36 -2.32
CA LEU A 113 11.94 23.26 -1.37
C LEU A 113 11.17 23.62 -0.09
N PHE A 114 10.38 22.66 0.41
CA PHE A 114 9.81 22.77 1.74
C PHE A 114 10.88 22.56 2.80
N GLU A 115 10.83 23.36 3.86
CA GLU A 115 11.66 23.23 5.04
C GLU A 115 10.87 22.57 6.18
N ASP A 116 11.52 22.07 7.21
CA ASP A 116 10.87 21.37 8.35
C ASP A 116 9.74 22.16 9.04
N ARG A 117 9.79 23.48 8.98
CA ARG A 117 8.76 24.39 9.49
C ARG A 117 7.53 24.52 8.59
N ASP A 118 7.65 24.09 7.33
CA ASP A 118 6.57 24.09 6.38
C ASP A 118 5.75 22.81 6.56
N ASP A 119 4.48 22.82 6.20
CA ASP A 119 3.62 21.63 6.22
C ASP A 119 3.01 21.41 4.83
N PRO A 120 3.72 20.68 3.93
CA PRO A 120 3.18 20.37 2.62
C PRO A 120 2.03 19.35 2.67
N MET A 121 1.91 18.57 3.74
CA MET A 121 0.88 17.53 3.88
C MET A 121 -0.53 18.11 3.94
N ARG A 122 -0.67 19.37 4.38
CA ARG A 122 -1.97 20.10 4.40
C ARG A 122 -2.63 20.15 3.03
N TYR A 123 -1.86 20.13 1.94
CA TYR A 123 -2.42 20.16 0.59
C TYR A 123 -3.05 18.82 0.17
N LEU A 124 -2.68 17.71 0.81
CA LEU A 124 -3.12 16.38 0.42
C LEU A 124 -4.55 16.06 0.87
N ALA A 125 -4.99 16.63 1.98
CA ALA A 125 -6.30 16.28 2.55
C ALA A 125 -7.19 17.51 2.87
N GLY A 126 -6.80 18.71 2.43
CA GLY A 126 -7.52 19.94 2.76
C GLY A 126 -7.19 20.46 4.17
N THR A 127 -8.04 21.31 4.73
CA THR A 127 -7.77 22.02 5.99
C THR A 127 -8.09 21.25 7.27
N ALA A 128 -8.79 20.14 7.19
CA ALA A 128 -9.23 19.37 8.35
C ALA A 128 -8.60 17.97 8.37
N HIS A 129 -7.46 17.84 9.03
CA HIS A 129 -6.78 16.53 9.21
C HIS A 129 -6.96 16.04 10.63
N LYS A 130 -8.06 15.37 10.89
CA LYS A 130 -8.30 14.76 12.21
C LYS A 130 -7.47 13.48 12.39
N TYR A 131 -7.26 12.73 11.32
CA TYR A 131 -6.57 11.44 11.35
C TYR A 131 -5.31 11.44 10.49
N THR A 132 -4.28 10.74 10.96
CA THR A 132 -3.01 10.58 10.26
C THR A 132 -2.55 9.12 10.35
N ILE A 133 -1.84 8.63 9.31
CA ILE A 133 -1.32 7.25 9.27
C ILE A 133 0.18 7.15 9.52
N GLY A 134 0.84 8.26 9.71
CA GLY A 134 2.28 8.30 9.92
C GLY A 134 2.86 9.69 9.64
N TYR A 135 4.12 9.74 9.26
CA TYR A 135 4.79 10.96 8.86
C TYR A 135 5.64 10.73 7.60
N TYR A 136 5.94 11.79 6.88
CA TYR A 136 6.79 11.72 5.70
C TYR A 136 8.23 11.41 6.10
N GLU A 137 8.89 10.55 5.34
CA GLU A 137 10.24 10.08 5.64
C GLU A 137 11.21 11.26 5.80
N GLY A 138 11.99 11.25 6.89
CA GLY A 138 12.92 12.34 7.23
C GLY A 138 12.27 13.57 7.86
N HIS A 139 10.95 13.69 7.92
CA HIS A 139 10.21 14.87 8.40
C HIS A 139 9.14 14.49 9.44
N PRO A 140 9.51 14.31 10.72
CA PRO A 140 8.58 13.83 11.77
C PRO A 140 7.41 14.79 12.03
N ASN A 141 7.53 16.04 11.63
CA ASN A 141 6.46 17.04 11.76
C ASN A 141 5.45 16.99 10.60
N TRP A 142 5.79 16.37 9.48
CA TRP A 142 4.91 16.26 8.32
C TRP A 142 4.02 15.02 8.44
N ARG A 143 2.92 15.19 9.15
CA ARG A 143 1.95 14.11 9.36
C ARG A 143 1.17 13.82 8.09
N VAL A 144 1.19 12.57 7.64
CA VAL A 144 0.46 12.13 6.45
C VAL A 144 -1.03 12.00 6.81
N PRO A 145 -1.88 12.88 6.28
CA PRO A 145 -3.29 12.92 6.66
C PRO A 145 -4.10 11.82 5.96
N VAL A 146 -5.21 11.43 6.59
CA VAL A 146 -6.24 10.58 5.99
C VAL A 146 -7.54 11.36 5.93
N ASN A 147 -8.12 11.45 4.75
CA ASN A 147 -9.43 12.05 4.58
C ASN A 147 -10.51 11.01 4.97
N GLU A 148 -11.28 11.32 6.02
CA GLU A 148 -12.35 10.46 6.56
C GLU A 148 -13.39 10.07 5.50
N ALA A 149 -13.67 10.97 4.56
CA ALA A 149 -14.65 10.71 3.51
C ALA A 149 -14.28 9.53 2.60
N PHE A 150 -12.99 9.17 2.54
CA PHE A 150 -12.51 8.04 1.73
C PHE A 150 -12.37 6.72 2.50
N ILE A 151 -12.54 6.71 3.83
CA ILE A 151 -12.46 5.47 4.62
C ILE A 151 -13.49 4.41 4.17
N PRO A 152 -14.74 4.74 3.83
CA PRO A 152 -15.72 3.76 3.35
C PRO A 152 -15.39 3.14 1.99
N TYR A 153 -14.42 3.71 1.26
CA TYR A 153 -13.98 3.18 -0.04
C TYR A 153 -12.87 2.14 0.15
N HIS A 154 -12.44 1.54 -0.94
CA HIS A 154 -11.40 0.51 -0.92
C HIS A 154 -10.02 1.11 -0.64
N ILE A 155 -9.33 0.53 0.35
CA ILE A 155 -7.94 0.87 0.69
C ILE A 155 -7.07 -0.35 0.41
N GLY A 156 -6.05 -0.18 -0.43
CA GLY A 156 -5.07 -1.21 -0.73
C GLY A 156 -3.76 -1.00 0.04
N VAL A 157 -3.30 -2.04 0.76
CA VAL A 157 -1.98 -2.04 1.42
C VAL A 157 -1.08 -3.05 0.72
N PHE A 158 -0.12 -2.55 -0.03
CA PHE A 158 0.77 -3.37 -0.86
C PHE A 158 2.21 -3.29 -0.33
N ALA A 159 2.84 -4.43 -0.10
CA ALA A 159 4.26 -4.55 0.20
C ALA A 159 4.73 -5.98 -0.03
N SER A 160 6.04 -6.18 -0.14
CA SER A 160 6.67 -7.50 -0.17
C SER A 160 6.44 -8.27 1.14
N THR A 161 6.77 -9.54 1.16
CA THR A 161 6.78 -10.35 2.39
C THR A 161 7.77 -9.72 3.38
N GLY A 162 7.34 -9.52 4.62
CA GLY A 162 8.15 -8.82 5.64
C GLY A 162 8.07 -7.29 5.56
N GLY A 163 7.46 -6.68 4.52
CA GLY A 163 7.36 -5.23 4.34
C GLY A 163 6.37 -4.50 5.27
N GLY A 164 5.94 -5.11 6.36
CA GLY A 164 5.17 -4.45 7.41
C GLY A 164 3.67 -4.27 7.16
N LYS A 165 3.06 -4.91 6.12
CA LYS A 165 1.61 -4.79 5.82
C LYS A 165 0.71 -5.01 7.04
N SER A 166 0.82 -6.20 7.65
CA SER A 166 -0.01 -6.57 8.81
C SER A 166 0.31 -5.72 10.04
N TYR A 167 1.55 -5.26 10.17
CA TYR A 167 1.96 -4.34 11.22
C TYR A 167 1.28 -2.98 11.07
N LEU A 168 1.35 -2.37 9.88
CA LEU A 168 0.68 -1.10 9.56
C LEU A 168 -0.83 -1.21 9.78
N THR A 169 -1.44 -2.26 9.25
CA THR A 169 -2.89 -2.47 9.36
C THR A 169 -3.31 -2.59 10.83
N ARG A 170 -2.60 -3.39 11.62
CA ARG A 170 -2.94 -3.64 13.01
C ARG A 170 -2.72 -2.43 13.92
N LEU A 171 -1.60 -1.70 13.74
CA LEU A 171 -1.21 -0.64 14.68
C LEU A 171 -1.66 0.76 14.25
N GLN A 172 -2.00 0.95 12.99
CA GLN A 172 -2.39 2.26 12.47
C GLN A 172 -3.81 2.25 11.88
N LEU A 173 -4.10 1.39 10.91
CA LEU A 173 -5.37 1.47 10.19
C LEU A 173 -6.56 1.02 11.04
N ILE A 174 -6.47 -0.11 11.75
CA ILE A 174 -7.57 -0.59 12.61
C ILE A 174 -7.90 0.43 13.71
N PRO A 175 -6.93 0.93 14.51
CA PRO A 175 -7.21 1.98 15.48
C PRO A 175 -7.75 3.27 14.85
N LEU A 176 -7.26 3.65 13.67
CA LEU A 176 -7.75 4.83 12.96
C LEU A 176 -9.23 4.67 12.61
N PHE A 177 -9.64 3.54 12.05
CA PHE A 177 -11.03 3.28 11.67
C PHE A 177 -11.95 3.24 12.89
N LEU A 178 -11.54 2.58 13.97
CA LEU A 178 -12.29 2.55 15.22
C LEU A 178 -12.45 3.97 15.80
N ASN A 179 -11.38 4.79 15.79
CA ASN A 179 -11.44 6.17 16.25
C ASN A 179 -12.30 7.07 15.34
N ALA A 180 -12.41 6.71 14.05
CA ALA A 180 -13.30 7.38 13.11
C ALA A 180 -14.77 6.93 13.24
N GLY A 181 -15.08 6.00 14.16
CA GLY A 181 -16.43 5.54 14.44
C GLY A 181 -16.91 4.39 13.57
N PHE A 182 -15.98 3.69 12.88
CA PHE A 182 -16.31 2.50 12.09
C PHE A 182 -16.16 1.23 12.91
N ASP A 183 -17.07 0.28 12.71
CA ASP A 183 -16.87 -1.10 13.15
C ASP A 183 -15.89 -1.80 12.21
N VAL A 184 -14.96 -2.57 12.78
CA VAL A 184 -13.90 -3.22 12.01
C VAL A 184 -14.00 -4.73 12.16
N LEU A 185 -14.22 -5.43 11.06
CA LEU A 185 -14.18 -6.89 10.97
C LEU A 185 -12.92 -7.34 10.23
N VAL A 186 -12.10 -8.18 10.87
CA VAL A 186 -10.83 -8.65 10.30
C VAL A 186 -10.92 -10.13 9.96
N PHE A 187 -10.70 -10.48 8.70
CA PHE A 187 -10.57 -11.85 8.24
C PHE A 187 -9.09 -12.27 8.22
N ASP A 188 -8.63 -12.95 9.26
CA ASP A 188 -7.26 -13.45 9.33
C ASP A 188 -7.16 -14.86 8.73
N TRP A 189 -6.93 -14.91 7.42
CA TRP A 189 -6.81 -16.17 6.68
C TRP A 189 -5.76 -17.14 7.24
N LYS A 190 -4.69 -16.62 7.82
CA LYS A 190 -3.60 -17.42 8.37
C LYS A 190 -3.77 -17.72 9.86
N GLY A 191 -4.65 -17.00 10.55
CA GLY A 191 -4.88 -17.11 11.99
C GLY A 191 -3.70 -16.66 12.87
N ARG A 192 -2.71 -15.98 12.32
CA ARG A 192 -1.49 -15.57 13.04
C ARG A 192 -1.03 -14.13 12.79
N ASP A 193 -1.62 -13.45 11.81
CA ASP A 193 -1.22 -12.08 11.46
C ASP A 193 -1.95 -11.05 12.32
N TYR A 194 -3.15 -11.39 12.80
CA TYR A 194 -4.01 -10.52 13.62
C TYR A 194 -4.52 -11.19 14.89
N ALA A 195 -5.09 -12.39 14.80
CA ALA A 195 -5.75 -13.08 15.90
C ALA A 195 -4.92 -13.14 17.20
N PRO A 196 -3.60 -13.44 17.20
CA PRO A 196 -2.80 -13.51 18.43
C PRO A 196 -2.62 -12.17 19.15
N TYR A 197 -2.94 -11.07 18.50
CA TYR A 197 -2.72 -9.70 19.03
C TYR A 197 -4.00 -9.06 19.56
N PHE A 198 -5.14 -9.73 19.42
CA PHE A 198 -6.41 -9.25 19.95
C PHE A 198 -6.84 -10.09 21.16
N LYS A 199 -7.71 -9.52 21.98
CA LYS A 199 -8.28 -10.25 23.11
C LYS A 199 -9.11 -11.44 22.60
N LYS A 200 -9.04 -12.57 23.30
CA LYS A 200 -9.73 -13.81 22.90
C LYS A 200 -11.24 -13.62 22.69
N GLU A 201 -11.87 -12.75 23.46
CA GLU A 201 -13.29 -12.41 23.33
C GLU A 201 -13.66 -11.75 22.00
N ASN A 202 -12.68 -11.12 21.33
CA ASN A 202 -12.85 -10.46 20.02
C ASN A 202 -12.37 -11.35 18.85
N VAL A 203 -11.98 -12.58 19.12
CA VAL A 203 -11.49 -13.52 18.12
C VAL A 203 -12.43 -14.69 18.02
N ILE A 204 -13.03 -14.85 16.84
CA ILE A 204 -13.93 -15.98 16.55
C ILE A 204 -13.15 -16.95 15.65
N SER A 205 -12.98 -18.19 16.12
CA SER A 205 -12.40 -19.25 15.29
C SER A 205 -13.37 -19.66 14.18
N ILE A 206 -12.87 -19.96 13.00
CA ILE A 206 -13.69 -20.52 11.91
C ILE A 206 -14.45 -21.78 12.36
N SER A 207 -13.88 -22.55 13.31
CA SER A 207 -14.50 -23.75 13.88
C SER A 207 -15.71 -23.46 14.79
N GLU A 208 -15.87 -22.21 15.23
CA GLU A 208 -16.96 -21.74 16.08
C GLU A 208 -18.09 -21.08 15.27
N ILE A 209 -17.84 -20.80 14.00
CA ILE A 209 -18.84 -20.19 13.12
C ILE A 209 -19.88 -21.25 12.73
N ALA A 210 -21.14 -20.96 13.02
CA ALA A 210 -22.25 -21.78 12.54
C ALA A 210 -22.36 -21.63 11.00
N LEU A 211 -22.37 -22.76 10.33
CA LEU A 211 -22.50 -22.79 8.86
C LEU A 211 -23.95 -23.11 8.48
N ASP A 212 -24.44 -22.44 7.45
CA ASP A 212 -25.69 -22.81 6.81
C ASP A 212 -25.58 -24.24 6.22
N PRO A 213 -26.50 -25.13 6.56
CA PRO A 213 -26.47 -26.53 6.11
C PRO A 213 -26.39 -26.69 4.58
N GLU A 214 -27.11 -25.89 3.82
CA GLU A 214 -27.12 -25.96 2.36
C GLU A 214 -25.76 -25.54 1.77
N THR A 215 -25.11 -24.55 2.37
CA THR A 215 -23.72 -24.14 2.00
C THR A 215 -22.75 -25.29 2.24
N VAL A 216 -22.86 -26.00 3.37
CA VAL A 216 -22.03 -27.17 3.69
C VAL A 216 -22.29 -28.30 2.67
N VAL A 217 -23.55 -28.63 2.39
CA VAL A 217 -23.93 -29.63 1.38
C VAL A 217 -23.32 -29.30 0.03
N SER A 218 -23.51 -28.07 -0.44
CA SER A 218 -23.01 -27.62 -1.74
C SER A 218 -21.50 -27.71 -1.84
N TYR A 219 -20.77 -27.27 -0.81
CA TYR A 219 -19.31 -27.32 -0.77
C TYR A 219 -18.80 -28.76 -0.79
N LEU A 220 -19.37 -29.64 0.06
CA LEU A 220 -18.95 -31.03 0.15
C LEU A 220 -19.28 -31.81 -1.11
N CYS A 221 -20.45 -31.57 -1.73
CA CYS A 221 -20.79 -32.18 -3.02
C CYS A 221 -19.80 -31.83 -4.10
N LYS A 222 -19.37 -30.56 -4.18
CA LYS A 222 -18.33 -30.13 -5.12
C LYS A 222 -17.00 -30.83 -4.87
N LYS A 223 -16.59 -30.97 -3.62
CA LYS A 223 -15.36 -31.69 -3.25
C LYS A 223 -15.43 -33.18 -3.57
N MET A 224 -16.52 -33.85 -3.19
CA MET A 224 -16.72 -35.27 -3.47
C MET A 224 -16.76 -35.57 -4.98
N GLY A 225 -17.36 -34.68 -5.79
CA GLY A 225 -17.34 -34.79 -7.24
C GLY A 225 -15.92 -34.83 -7.82
N ASN A 226 -15.01 -34.05 -7.26
CA ASN A 226 -13.59 -34.04 -7.67
C ASN A 226 -12.85 -35.39 -7.37
N PHE A 227 -13.41 -36.23 -6.48
CA PHE A 227 -12.89 -37.55 -6.14
C PHE A 227 -13.69 -38.71 -6.80
N GLY A 228 -14.49 -38.41 -7.82
CA GLY A 228 -15.22 -39.41 -8.59
C GLY A 228 -16.57 -39.85 -8.02
N TYR A 229 -17.06 -39.23 -6.94
CA TYR A 229 -18.41 -39.50 -6.45
C TYR A 229 -19.47 -38.76 -7.28
N SER A 230 -20.59 -39.42 -7.53
CA SER A 230 -21.72 -38.73 -8.15
C SER A 230 -22.29 -37.65 -7.19
N SER A 231 -22.78 -36.55 -7.73
CA SER A 231 -23.40 -35.49 -6.92
C SER A 231 -24.58 -36.00 -6.12
N GLN A 232 -25.28 -37.02 -6.59
CA GLN A 232 -26.41 -37.64 -5.88
C GLN A 232 -25.93 -38.44 -4.68
N GLN A 233 -24.84 -39.24 -4.81
CA GLN A 233 -24.24 -39.98 -3.72
C GLN A 233 -23.69 -39.06 -2.63
N ALA A 234 -22.99 -37.98 -3.05
CA ALA A 234 -22.47 -36.97 -2.17
C ALA A 234 -23.57 -36.27 -1.36
N ARG A 235 -24.66 -35.87 -2.04
CA ARG A 235 -25.82 -35.25 -1.37
C ARG A 235 -26.48 -36.18 -0.39
N GLY A 236 -26.65 -37.47 -0.73
CA GLY A 236 -27.22 -38.48 0.17
C GLY A 236 -26.42 -38.64 1.46
N ALA A 237 -25.11 -38.81 1.34
CA ALA A 237 -24.20 -38.96 2.48
C ALA A 237 -24.19 -37.73 3.39
N VAL A 238 -24.10 -36.51 2.82
CA VAL A 238 -24.11 -35.28 3.60
C VAL A 238 -25.45 -35.06 4.27
N ARG A 239 -26.57 -35.30 3.57
CA ARG A 239 -27.94 -35.20 4.13
C ARG A 239 -28.11 -36.13 5.33
N GLN A 240 -27.72 -37.40 5.22
CA GLN A 240 -27.79 -38.35 6.32
C GLN A 240 -26.97 -37.89 7.53
N ALA A 241 -25.78 -37.35 7.33
CA ALA A 241 -24.96 -36.81 8.39
C ALA A 241 -25.63 -35.60 9.06
N LEU A 242 -26.22 -34.70 8.32
CA LEU A 242 -26.95 -33.53 8.81
C LEU A 242 -28.22 -33.94 9.58
N GLU A 243 -29.02 -34.82 9.02
CA GLU A 243 -30.24 -35.32 9.67
C GLU A 243 -29.92 -35.95 11.03
N ALA A 244 -28.86 -36.77 11.09
CA ALA A 244 -28.41 -37.33 12.33
C ALA A 244 -27.98 -36.31 13.38
N PHE A 245 -27.37 -35.24 12.93
CA PHE A 245 -26.97 -34.13 13.80
C PHE A 245 -28.18 -33.36 14.30
N ILE A 246 -29.13 -33.05 13.45
CA ILE A 246 -30.39 -32.36 13.78
C ILE A 246 -31.22 -33.18 14.78
N TYR A 247 -31.40 -34.48 14.53
CA TYR A 247 -32.18 -35.38 15.41
C TYR A 247 -31.52 -35.60 16.78
N SER A 248 -30.23 -35.36 16.93
CA SER A 248 -29.55 -35.47 18.23
C SER A 248 -29.93 -34.37 19.23
N LYS A 249 -30.83 -33.46 18.91
CA LYS A 249 -31.29 -32.31 19.72
C LYS A 249 -30.16 -31.36 20.20
N ILE A 250 -28.97 -31.47 19.66
CA ILE A 250 -27.80 -30.63 20.00
C ILE A 250 -27.73 -29.40 19.08
N TRP A 251 -28.72 -29.21 18.22
CA TRP A 251 -28.74 -28.14 17.25
C TRP A 251 -28.93 -26.77 17.92
N ARG A 252 -27.83 -26.03 18.10
CA ARG A 252 -27.83 -24.55 18.30
C ARG A 252 -27.17 -23.80 17.16
N GLY A 253 -26.79 -24.50 16.13
CA GLY A 253 -26.05 -24.07 14.94
C GLY A 253 -25.05 -25.16 14.56
N LEU A 254 -24.84 -25.38 13.26
CA LEU A 254 -23.88 -26.35 12.78
C LEU A 254 -22.49 -25.69 12.70
N THR A 255 -21.60 -26.00 13.59
CA THR A 255 -20.19 -25.57 13.46
C THR A 255 -19.41 -26.55 12.59
N VAL A 256 -18.30 -26.08 12.00
CA VAL A 256 -17.39 -26.91 11.18
C VAL A 256 -16.90 -28.14 12.01
N SER A 257 -16.52 -27.92 13.24
CA SER A 257 -15.96 -28.97 14.12
C SER A 257 -16.99 -30.02 14.45
N GLU A 258 -18.23 -29.65 14.74
CA GLU A 258 -19.32 -30.54 15.07
C GLU A 258 -19.79 -31.34 13.86
N PHE A 259 -19.93 -30.69 12.69
CA PHE A 259 -20.25 -31.37 11.45
C PHE A 259 -19.18 -32.41 11.11
N ARG A 260 -17.90 -32.04 11.18
CA ARG A 260 -16.78 -32.98 10.96
C ARG A 260 -16.88 -34.21 11.85
N ARG A 261 -17.14 -34.02 13.14
CA ARG A 261 -17.27 -35.14 14.11
C ARG A 261 -18.41 -36.08 13.73
N VAL A 262 -19.58 -35.54 13.42
CA VAL A 262 -20.76 -36.36 13.05
C VAL A 262 -20.57 -37.07 11.75
N PHE A 263 -20.03 -36.38 10.73
CA PHE A 263 -19.74 -36.93 9.40
C PHE A 263 -18.75 -38.10 9.49
N LEU A 264 -17.62 -37.93 10.17
CA LEU A 264 -16.60 -38.97 10.32
C LEU A 264 -17.10 -40.15 11.17
N HIS A 265 -17.92 -39.93 12.20
CA HIS A 265 -18.46 -40.99 13.00
C HIS A 265 -19.44 -41.90 12.26
N LYS A 266 -20.31 -41.32 11.40
CA LYS A 266 -21.29 -42.11 10.63
C LYS A 266 -20.75 -42.70 9.33
N HIS A 267 -19.76 -42.05 8.75
CA HIS A 267 -19.13 -42.43 7.49
C HIS A 267 -17.68 -42.80 7.71
N THR A 268 -17.37 -43.59 8.77
CA THR A 268 -16.03 -44.12 8.99
C THR A 268 -15.66 -44.96 7.77
N PRO A 269 -14.67 -44.55 6.96
CA PRO A 269 -14.36 -45.22 5.74
C PRO A 269 -13.76 -46.58 6.01
N SER A 270 -14.12 -47.57 5.18
CA SER A 270 -13.26 -48.75 5.06
C SER A 270 -11.85 -48.28 4.67
N PRO A 271 -10.77 -49.03 4.98
CA PRO A 271 -9.38 -48.63 4.75
C PRO A 271 -9.02 -48.22 3.34
N LYS A 272 -9.93 -48.30 2.38
CA LYS A 272 -9.76 -47.93 0.96
C LYS A 272 -10.49 -46.66 0.53
N SER A 273 -11.15 -45.92 1.45
CA SER A 273 -11.92 -44.75 1.05
C SER A 273 -11.12 -43.46 1.24
N THR A 274 -11.26 -42.57 0.25
CA THR A 274 -10.60 -41.26 0.16
C THR A 274 -11.17 -40.20 1.11
N GLN A 275 -12.08 -40.59 2.04
CA GLN A 275 -12.74 -39.62 2.91
C GLN A 275 -11.80 -38.88 3.87
N HIS A 276 -10.64 -39.44 4.19
CA HIS A 276 -9.62 -38.77 5.01
C HIS A 276 -9.00 -37.55 4.38
N ASN A 277 -9.15 -37.34 3.06
CA ASN A 277 -8.53 -36.25 2.31
C ASN A 277 -9.42 -35.00 2.19
N PHE A 278 -10.60 -34.98 2.82
CA PHE A 278 -11.52 -33.86 2.75
C PHE A 278 -11.23 -32.74 3.76
N TRP A 279 -10.30 -33.00 4.72
CA TRP A 279 -10.05 -32.10 5.87
C TRP A 279 -8.61 -31.60 5.89
#